data_78fa2dfff7930e652caa6a470c512c6b
#
_entry.id   78fa2dfff7930e652caa6a470c512c6b
#
_cell.length_a   1.000
_cell.length_b   1.000
_cell.length_c   1.000
_cell.angle_alpha   90.00
_cell.angle_beta   90.00
_cell.angle_gamma   90.00
#
_symmetry.space_group_name_H-M   'P 1'
#
loop_
_entity.id
_entity.type
_entity.pdbx_description
1 polymer ?
#
loop_
_entity_poly.entity_id
_entity_poly.type
_entity_poly.pdbx_seq_one_letter_code
_entity_poly.pdbx_strand_id
1 'polypeptide(L)'
;MSTRLLLALVAALLIVRLPSLVQPMGPDQGLYAYVGDRILHGELAYRDAWDQKPPGIHYIYAALRRISPRDVVVPAADFAAAAMVAALLWALGTKIAGPLAGGLSASFFLLLSDPALGRYGGVRVRAQGETFIALAVAGALALAVGSNGGKGVKAIKGALISIVAGLLLGAAFALKYNAGLYVLVVVLALAMSRGLSVRDFVCLALGSLVIPVALFWVFWRGGALNDLYQATIVYNLHYSGETYAGPLDMARYLVMFPIQHARVDALWFIGGLGCIVLLIAGFRKRAAWIPLAWVAVACASIAINGSRNLPQYFVQAAPALALAAGVAAAIAIPPLPRVLRWVVAIVLAVFIWRAGDDPFPKLARNVWHDTRYVAGRIDRRAHIARYGGARDVDKYSALDNMDLAAFFASRTSPGDRVFLFGFSPGAYVYSGRQSASRFFWSRPVILDFNHDDPSYGIAGLAADLARTRPALVILQMHDWSPDVQDSGPFFLSQPRLAGWLRAEYHEVPTIDGFQAWERNGR
;
A
#
# COMPACT_ATOMS: atom_id res chain seq x y z
N MET A 1 2.67 -33.95 -4.19
CA MET A 1 1.60 -33.22 -4.92
C MET A 1 2.09 -32.99 -6.35
N SER A 2 1.28 -33.27 -7.36
CA SER A 2 1.70 -33.05 -8.75
C SER A 2 1.69 -31.55 -9.09
N THR A 3 2.53 -31.14 -10.06
CA THR A 3 2.56 -29.75 -10.55
C THR A 3 1.18 -29.29 -11.06
N ARG A 4 0.43 -30.19 -11.69
CA ARG A 4 -0.95 -29.90 -12.17
C ARG A 4 -1.90 -29.54 -11.02
N LEU A 5 -1.81 -30.25 -9.91
CA LEU A 5 -2.64 -29.97 -8.72
C LEU A 5 -2.27 -28.62 -8.08
N LEU A 6 -0.97 -28.30 -8.01
CA LEU A 6 -0.50 -26.99 -7.52
C LEU A 6 -0.97 -25.85 -8.41
N LEU A 7 -0.90 -26.02 -9.74
CA LEU A 7 -1.41 -25.02 -10.69
C LEU A 7 -2.92 -24.84 -10.55
N ALA A 8 -3.67 -25.95 -10.41
CA ALA A 8 -5.13 -25.87 -10.18
C ALA A 8 -5.46 -25.12 -8.87
N LEU A 9 -4.69 -25.36 -7.80
CA LEU A 9 -4.86 -24.64 -6.53
C LEU A 9 -4.60 -23.14 -6.69
N VAL A 10 -3.49 -22.75 -7.33
CA VAL A 10 -3.17 -21.34 -7.59
C VAL A 10 -4.26 -20.67 -8.43
N ALA A 11 -4.73 -21.35 -9.49
CA ALA A 11 -5.82 -20.84 -10.32
C ALA A 11 -7.12 -20.68 -9.51
N ALA A 12 -7.48 -21.66 -8.68
CA ALA A 12 -8.66 -21.57 -7.82
C ALA A 12 -8.57 -20.38 -6.84
N LEU A 13 -7.40 -20.15 -6.23
CA LEU A 13 -7.19 -19.00 -5.34
C LEU A 13 -7.29 -17.66 -6.05
N LEU A 14 -6.84 -17.57 -7.31
CA LEU A 14 -7.05 -16.38 -8.14
C LEU A 14 -8.54 -16.17 -8.46
N ILE A 15 -9.27 -17.25 -8.80
CA ILE A 15 -10.71 -17.18 -9.07
C ILE A 15 -11.48 -16.68 -7.83
N VAL A 16 -11.11 -17.14 -6.64
CA VAL A 16 -11.72 -16.70 -5.36
C VAL A 16 -11.57 -15.19 -5.14
N ARG A 17 -10.51 -14.56 -5.66
CA ARG A 17 -10.29 -13.11 -5.57
C ARG A 17 -11.10 -12.28 -6.57
N LEU A 18 -11.62 -12.87 -7.67
CA LEU A 18 -12.32 -12.10 -8.73
C LEU A 18 -13.51 -11.27 -8.24
N PRO A 19 -14.40 -11.79 -7.36
CA PRO A 19 -15.54 -11.00 -6.89
C PRO A 19 -15.13 -9.67 -6.24
N SER A 20 -13.95 -9.60 -5.66
CA SER A 20 -13.45 -8.38 -5.00
C SER A 20 -13.14 -7.21 -5.95
N LEU A 21 -13.19 -7.41 -7.26
CA LEU A 21 -13.02 -6.34 -8.26
C LEU A 21 -14.11 -5.26 -8.20
N VAL A 22 -15.23 -5.54 -7.54
CA VAL A 22 -16.35 -4.58 -7.38
C VAL A 22 -16.25 -3.74 -6.10
N GLN A 23 -15.21 -3.94 -5.30
CA GLN A 23 -15.04 -3.21 -4.04
C GLN A 23 -14.65 -1.75 -4.28
N PRO A 24 -15.11 -0.81 -3.44
CA PRO A 24 -14.80 0.61 -3.57
C PRO A 24 -13.32 0.90 -3.22
N MET A 25 -12.89 2.13 -3.51
CA MET A 25 -11.63 2.65 -3.01
C MET A 25 -11.67 2.81 -1.48
N GLY A 26 -10.55 2.55 -0.81
CA GLY A 26 -10.32 2.89 0.58
C GLY A 26 -9.86 4.35 0.76
N PRO A 27 -9.54 4.76 1.99
CA PRO A 27 -9.16 6.15 2.29
C PRO A 27 -7.90 6.60 1.55
N ASP A 28 -6.82 5.85 1.66
CA ASP A 28 -5.55 6.17 0.98
C ASP A 28 -5.69 6.11 -0.55
N GLN A 29 -6.48 5.16 -1.09
CA GLN A 29 -6.69 5.04 -2.52
C GLN A 29 -7.45 6.24 -3.09
N GLY A 30 -8.43 6.77 -2.34
CA GLY A 30 -9.13 8.02 -2.69
C GLY A 30 -8.16 9.20 -2.74
N LEU A 31 -7.23 9.29 -1.79
CA LEU A 31 -6.19 10.31 -1.76
C LEU A 31 -5.26 10.18 -2.97
N TYR A 32 -4.72 8.99 -3.24
CA TYR A 32 -3.84 8.76 -4.37
C TYR A 32 -4.54 8.99 -5.72
N ALA A 33 -5.81 8.60 -5.83
CA ALA A 33 -6.63 8.83 -7.02
C ALA A 33 -6.84 10.32 -7.27
N TYR A 34 -7.12 11.10 -6.22
CA TYR A 34 -7.26 12.55 -6.34
C TYR A 34 -5.97 13.20 -6.83
N VAL A 35 -4.81 12.90 -6.22
CA VAL A 35 -3.51 13.44 -6.67
C VAL A 35 -3.20 12.96 -8.09
N GLY A 36 -3.51 11.70 -8.42
CA GLY A 36 -3.38 11.16 -9.78
C GLY A 36 -4.21 11.92 -10.81
N ASP A 37 -5.46 12.26 -10.48
CA ASP A 37 -6.32 13.09 -11.34
C ASP A 37 -5.74 14.51 -11.52
N ARG A 38 -5.13 15.11 -10.48
CA ARG A 38 -4.47 16.42 -10.60
C ARG A 38 -3.26 16.34 -11.54
N ILE A 39 -2.45 15.29 -11.45
CA ILE A 39 -1.33 15.06 -12.37
C ILE A 39 -1.82 14.95 -13.83
N LEU A 40 -2.94 14.27 -14.08
CA LEU A 40 -3.53 14.17 -15.42
C LEU A 40 -4.03 15.51 -15.98
N HIS A 41 -4.31 16.48 -15.12
CA HIS A 41 -4.67 17.86 -15.50
C HIS A 41 -3.44 18.79 -15.58
N GLY A 42 -2.21 18.27 -15.49
CA GLY A 42 -0.97 19.03 -15.61
C GLY A 42 -0.50 19.70 -14.31
N GLU A 43 -1.13 19.39 -13.19
CA GLU A 43 -0.72 19.87 -11.88
C GLU A 43 0.41 18.99 -11.30
N LEU A 44 1.15 19.52 -10.31
CA LEU A 44 2.21 18.78 -9.63
C LEU A 44 1.78 18.35 -8.24
N ALA A 45 2.05 17.09 -7.90
CA ALA A 45 1.93 16.62 -6.52
C ALA A 45 2.68 17.54 -5.56
N TYR A 46 2.22 17.63 -4.33
CA TYR A 46 2.72 18.43 -3.21
C TYR A 46 2.52 19.94 -3.36
N ARG A 47 2.80 20.52 -4.53
CA ARG A 47 2.56 21.95 -4.80
C ARG A 47 1.07 22.24 -4.94
N ASP A 48 0.35 21.43 -5.73
CA ASP A 48 -1.06 21.66 -6.08
C ASP A 48 -2.02 20.71 -5.37
N ALA A 49 -1.53 19.54 -4.92
CA ALA A 49 -2.23 18.56 -4.10
C ALA A 49 -1.22 17.90 -3.15
N TRP A 50 -1.32 18.25 -1.86
CA TRP A 50 -0.32 17.86 -0.87
C TRP A 50 -0.56 16.44 -0.34
N ASP A 51 0.51 15.62 -0.32
CA ASP A 51 0.57 14.32 0.36
C ASP A 51 2.00 14.04 0.84
N GLN A 52 2.12 13.16 1.83
CA GLN A 52 3.40 12.78 2.42
C GLN A 52 4.09 11.59 1.74
N LYS A 53 3.39 10.87 0.85
CA LYS A 53 3.96 9.69 0.20
C LYS A 53 4.94 10.09 -0.90
N PRO A 54 6.05 9.33 -1.09
CA PRO A 54 6.90 9.53 -2.25
C PRO A 54 6.13 9.43 -3.58
N PRO A 55 6.59 10.11 -4.65
CA PRO A 55 5.75 10.40 -5.82
C PRO A 55 5.32 9.19 -6.64
N GLY A 56 6.02 8.06 -6.53
CA GLY A 56 5.75 6.87 -7.35
C GLY A 56 4.31 6.39 -7.29
N ILE A 57 3.67 6.42 -6.11
CA ILE A 57 2.28 5.97 -5.96
C ILE A 57 1.31 6.87 -6.73
N HIS A 58 1.51 8.18 -6.73
CA HIS A 58 0.64 9.14 -7.42
C HIS A 58 0.72 8.96 -8.93
N TYR A 59 1.90 8.70 -9.49
CA TYR A 59 2.07 8.41 -10.91
C TYR A 59 1.48 7.05 -11.31
N ILE A 60 1.52 6.04 -10.44
CA ILE A 60 0.80 4.78 -10.65
C ILE A 60 -0.71 5.07 -10.73
N TYR A 61 -1.25 5.81 -9.77
CA TYR A 61 -2.67 6.15 -9.76
C TYR A 61 -3.06 7.05 -10.94
N ALA A 62 -2.23 8.00 -11.35
CA ALA A 62 -2.44 8.75 -12.58
C ALA A 62 -2.55 7.82 -13.80
N ALA A 63 -1.65 6.83 -13.94
CA ALA A 63 -1.73 5.85 -15.01
C ALA A 63 -3.01 5.00 -14.94
N LEU A 64 -3.40 4.52 -13.75
CA LEU A 64 -4.63 3.76 -13.54
C LEU A 64 -5.87 4.59 -13.89
N ARG A 65 -5.94 5.82 -13.45
CA ARG A 65 -7.05 6.76 -13.73
C ARG A 65 -7.10 7.13 -15.22
N ARG A 66 -5.97 7.18 -15.90
CA ARG A 66 -5.91 7.36 -17.36
C ARG A 66 -6.51 6.18 -18.13
N ILE A 67 -6.38 4.95 -17.59
CA ILE A 67 -6.98 3.73 -18.15
C ILE A 67 -8.49 3.73 -17.91
N SER A 68 -8.94 4.02 -16.69
CA SER A 68 -10.35 4.08 -16.35
C SER A 68 -10.62 5.01 -15.16
N PRO A 69 -11.62 5.90 -15.25
CA PRO A 69 -12.06 6.72 -14.12
C PRO A 69 -12.88 5.94 -13.09
N ARG A 70 -13.19 4.66 -13.31
CA ARG A 70 -14.02 3.83 -12.42
C ARG A 70 -13.17 3.21 -11.31
N ASP A 71 -13.80 2.93 -10.15
CA ASP A 71 -13.15 2.31 -8.99
C ASP A 71 -12.49 0.97 -9.31
N VAL A 72 -13.08 0.20 -10.23
CA VAL A 72 -12.60 -1.16 -10.59
C VAL A 72 -11.12 -1.19 -10.98
N VAL A 73 -10.55 -0.09 -11.46
CA VAL A 73 -9.14 -0.03 -11.86
C VAL A 73 -8.19 -0.25 -10.68
N VAL A 74 -8.58 0.16 -9.47
CA VAL A 74 -7.77 0.01 -8.25
C VAL A 74 -7.72 -1.45 -7.78
N PRO A 75 -8.86 -2.13 -7.51
CA PRO A 75 -8.83 -3.57 -7.18
C PRO A 75 -8.31 -4.43 -8.33
N ALA A 76 -8.47 -4.03 -9.60
CA ALA A 76 -7.87 -4.74 -10.74
C ALA A 76 -6.33 -4.65 -10.75
N ALA A 77 -5.77 -3.48 -10.41
CA ALA A 77 -4.32 -3.32 -10.27
C ALA A 77 -3.76 -4.16 -9.12
N ASP A 78 -4.46 -4.20 -7.99
CA ASP A 78 -4.10 -5.06 -6.85
C ASP A 78 -4.16 -6.54 -7.22
N PHE A 79 -5.23 -6.97 -7.89
CA PHE A 79 -5.38 -8.34 -8.40
C PHE A 79 -4.26 -8.72 -9.37
N ALA A 80 -3.95 -7.86 -10.35
CA ALA A 80 -2.88 -8.08 -11.30
C ALA A 80 -1.52 -8.18 -10.61
N ALA A 81 -1.23 -7.29 -9.65
CA ALA A 81 -0.03 -7.35 -8.84
C ALA A 81 0.07 -8.67 -8.06
N ALA A 82 -1.02 -9.11 -7.42
CA ALA A 82 -1.06 -10.37 -6.69
C ALA A 82 -0.83 -11.58 -7.60
N ALA A 83 -1.43 -11.61 -8.79
CA ALA A 83 -1.23 -12.67 -9.77
C ALA A 83 0.24 -12.73 -10.26
N MET A 84 0.83 -11.57 -10.55
CA MET A 84 2.24 -11.48 -10.96
C MET A 84 3.19 -11.89 -9.82
N VAL A 85 2.95 -11.44 -8.59
CA VAL A 85 3.73 -11.87 -7.42
C VAL A 85 3.64 -13.37 -7.22
N ALA A 86 2.45 -13.97 -7.33
CA ALA A 86 2.29 -15.42 -7.22
C ALA A 86 3.08 -16.18 -8.29
N ALA A 87 3.06 -15.70 -9.54
CA ALA A 87 3.86 -16.28 -10.62
C ALA A 87 5.38 -16.16 -10.36
N LEU A 88 5.82 -15.01 -9.85
CA LEU A 88 7.22 -14.77 -9.47
C LEU A 88 7.65 -15.66 -8.30
N LEU A 89 6.80 -15.82 -7.29
CA LEU A 89 7.05 -16.74 -6.16
C LEU A 89 7.09 -18.20 -6.60
N TRP A 90 6.23 -18.57 -7.57
CA TRP A 90 6.31 -19.89 -8.20
C TRP A 90 7.67 -20.11 -8.85
N ALA A 91 8.11 -19.16 -9.65
CA ALA A 91 9.42 -19.25 -10.32
C ALA A 91 10.58 -19.29 -9.32
N LEU A 92 10.59 -18.38 -8.33
CA LEU A 92 11.62 -18.31 -7.27
C LEU A 92 11.66 -19.60 -6.44
N GLY A 93 10.53 -20.03 -5.90
CA GLY A 93 10.46 -21.23 -5.07
C GLY A 93 10.86 -22.48 -5.84
N THR A 94 10.42 -22.60 -7.10
CA THR A 94 10.82 -23.71 -8.00
C THR A 94 12.32 -23.74 -8.20
N LYS A 95 12.93 -22.58 -8.41
CA LYS A 95 14.37 -22.46 -8.61
C LYS A 95 15.17 -22.79 -7.36
N ILE A 96 14.68 -22.42 -6.18
CA ILE A 96 15.37 -22.61 -4.90
C ILE A 96 15.23 -24.07 -4.40
N ALA A 97 14.01 -24.65 -4.43
CA ALA A 97 13.74 -25.94 -3.81
C ALA A 97 12.74 -26.84 -4.59
N GLY A 98 12.53 -26.56 -5.88
CA GLY A 98 11.71 -27.37 -6.78
C GLY A 98 10.23 -26.98 -6.85
N PRO A 99 9.44 -27.65 -7.74
CA PRO A 99 8.06 -27.23 -8.05
C PRO A 99 7.11 -27.19 -6.84
N LEU A 100 7.35 -28.04 -5.84
CA LEU A 100 6.56 -28.05 -4.60
C LEU A 100 6.74 -26.72 -3.84
N ALA A 101 8.00 -26.26 -3.72
CA ALA A 101 8.30 -24.98 -3.08
C ALA A 101 7.63 -23.83 -3.81
N GLY A 102 7.72 -23.79 -5.15
CA GLY A 102 7.07 -22.77 -5.97
C GLY A 102 5.56 -22.74 -5.78
N GLY A 103 4.91 -23.89 -5.89
CA GLY A 103 3.46 -24.00 -5.76
C GLY A 103 2.96 -23.64 -4.34
N LEU A 104 3.64 -24.09 -3.30
CA LEU A 104 3.30 -23.74 -1.92
C LEU A 104 3.50 -22.24 -1.63
N SER A 105 4.62 -21.66 -2.10
CA SER A 105 4.88 -20.22 -1.93
C SER A 105 3.78 -19.37 -2.57
N ALA A 106 3.42 -19.67 -3.82
CA ALA A 106 2.35 -18.97 -4.52
C ALA A 106 0.99 -19.15 -3.83
N SER A 107 0.67 -20.37 -3.37
CA SER A 107 -0.59 -20.67 -2.68
C SER A 107 -0.69 -20.01 -1.31
N PHE A 108 0.37 -20.05 -0.49
CA PHE A 108 0.39 -19.36 0.80
C PHE A 108 0.25 -17.85 0.64
N PHE A 109 0.94 -17.28 -0.35
CA PHE A 109 0.80 -15.87 -0.66
C PHE A 109 -0.65 -15.54 -1.04
N LEU A 110 -1.24 -16.21 -2.04
CA LEU A 110 -2.59 -15.90 -2.50
C LEU A 110 -3.65 -16.11 -1.42
N LEU A 111 -3.54 -17.16 -0.61
CA LEU A 111 -4.52 -17.46 0.43
C LEU A 111 -4.39 -16.52 1.63
N LEU A 112 -3.18 -16.37 2.19
CA LEU A 112 -2.98 -15.76 3.49
C LEU A 112 -2.67 -14.26 3.42
N SER A 113 -2.38 -13.71 2.24
CA SER A 113 -2.32 -12.27 2.00
C SER A 113 -3.54 -11.73 1.26
N ASP A 114 -4.63 -12.52 1.19
CA ASP A 114 -5.85 -12.04 0.53
C ASP A 114 -6.39 -10.81 1.28
N PRO A 115 -6.59 -9.68 0.59
CA PRO A 115 -7.15 -8.49 1.22
C PRO A 115 -8.50 -8.73 1.90
N ALA A 116 -9.29 -9.71 1.43
CA ALA A 116 -10.56 -10.07 2.04
C ALA A 116 -10.43 -10.56 3.50
N LEU A 117 -9.24 -10.96 3.94
CA LEU A 117 -8.95 -11.27 5.35
C LEU A 117 -8.86 -10.01 6.21
N GLY A 118 -8.61 -8.87 5.59
CA GLY A 118 -8.56 -7.58 6.28
C GLY A 118 -9.94 -7.05 6.65
N ARG A 119 -9.96 -6.08 7.57
CA ARG A 119 -11.18 -5.37 7.95
C ARG A 119 -11.80 -4.67 6.73
N TYR A 120 -13.12 -4.63 6.65
CA TYR A 120 -13.89 -4.10 5.50
C TYR A 120 -13.50 -4.74 4.15
N GLY A 121 -13.28 -6.04 4.12
CA GLY A 121 -12.90 -6.72 2.89
C GLY A 121 -11.53 -6.31 2.35
N GLY A 122 -10.73 -5.60 3.17
CA GLY A 122 -9.36 -5.22 2.82
C GLY A 122 -9.22 -4.00 1.93
N VAL A 123 -10.24 -3.18 1.75
CA VAL A 123 -10.14 -1.95 0.93
C VAL A 123 -9.00 -1.03 1.40
N ARG A 124 -8.62 -1.08 2.69
CA ARG A 124 -7.51 -0.27 3.22
C ARG A 124 -6.12 -0.71 2.76
N VAL A 125 -5.95 -1.99 2.39
CA VAL A 125 -4.62 -2.56 2.06
C VAL A 125 -4.44 -2.82 0.57
N ARG A 126 -5.46 -2.58 -0.27
CA ARG A 126 -5.38 -2.81 -1.72
C ARG A 126 -4.60 -1.72 -2.43
N ALA A 127 -3.82 -2.14 -3.43
CA ALA A 127 -3.08 -1.25 -4.33
C ALA A 127 -2.31 -0.13 -3.60
N GLN A 128 -1.76 -0.45 -2.43
CA GLN A 128 -0.89 0.42 -1.66
C GLN A 128 0.52 0.47 -2.26
N GLY A 129 1.33 1.44 -1.86
CA GLY A 129 2.74 1.47 -2.25
C GLY A 129 3.45 0.15 -1.99
N GLU A 130 3.13 -0.50 -0.87
CA GLU A 130 3.66 -1.80 -0.45
C GLU A 130 3.28 -2.95 -1.39
N THR A 131 2.10 -2.91 -2.02
CA THR A 131 1.68 -3.89 -3.03
C THR A 131 2.64 -3.85 -4.24
N PHE A 132 2.95 -2.64 -4.71
CA PHE A 132 3.84 -2.46 -5.86
C PHE A 132 5.32 -2.63 -5.50
N ILE A 133 5.74 -2.31 -4.27
CA ILE A 133 7.07 -2.66 -3.75
C ILE A 133 7.24 -4.17 -3.74
N ALA A 134 6.27 -4.92 -3.20
CA ALA A 134 6.30 -6.38 -3.18
C ALA A 134 6.47 -6.97 -4.59
N LEU A 135 5.74 -6.44 -5.57
CA LEU A 135 5.85 -6.84 -6.98
C LEU A 135 7.23 -6.53 -7.56
N ALA A 136 7.73 -5.31 -7.37
CA ALA A 136 9.01 -4.86 -7.92
C ALA A 136 10.18 -5.68 -7.34
N VAL A 137 10.18 -5.90 -6.03
CA VAL A 137 11.21 -6.69 -5.34
C VAL A 137 11.15 -8.15 -5.76
N ALA A 138 9.95 -8.77 -5.83
CA ALA A 138 9.80 -10.14 -6.32
C ALA A 138 10.32 -10.28 -7.76
N GLY A 139 10.04 -9.31 -8.63
CA GLY A 139 10.54 -9.27 -10.01
C GLY A 139 12.07 -9.16 -10.08
N ALA A 140 12.65 -8.24 -9.30
CA ALA A 140 14.11 -8.08 -9.23
C ALA A 140 14.81 -9.36 -8.75
N LEU A 141 14.25 -10.01 -7.72
CA LEU A 141 14.77 -11.28 -7.20
C LEU A 141 14.62 -12.43 -8.21
N ALA A 142 13.49 -12.52 -8.91
CA ALA A 142 13.28 -13.56 -9.93
C ALA A 142 14.30 -13.42 -11.08
N LEU A 143 14.59 -12.19 -11.50
CA LEU A 143 15.65 -11.90 -12.47
C LEU A 143 17.03 -12.30 -11.95
N ALA A 144 17.35 -11.93 -10.70
CA ALA A 144 18.64 -12.22 -10.09
C ALA A 144 18.88 -13.75 -9.95
N VAL A 145 17.89 -14.48 -9.42
CA VAL A 145 17.96 -15.94 -9.21
C VAL A 145 17.86 -16.72 -10.53
N GLY A 146 17.10 -16.21 -11.51
CA GLY A 146 16.95 -16.83 -12.83
C GLY A 146 18.18 -16.75 -13.73
N SER A 147 19.16 -15.95 -13.38
CA SER A 147 20.31 -15.61 -14.21
C SER A 147 21.44 -16.66 -14.18
N ASN A 148 21.15 -17.95 -14.39
CA ASN A 148 22.19 -18.98 -14.48
C ASN A 148 23.14 -18.68 -15.65
N GLY A 149 24.34 -18.28 -15.32
CA GLY A 149 25.34 -17.84 -16.28
C GLY A 149 26.35 -18.88 -16.67
N GLY A 150 26.58 -19.08 -17.94
CA GLY A 150 27.78 -19.67 -18.53
C GLY A 150 28.59 -18.59 -19.25
N LYS A 151 29.83 -18.83 -19.55
CA LYS A 151 30.83 -17.89 -20.08
C LYS A 151 30.50 -17.46 -21.54
N GLY A 152 30.63 -16.18 -21.89
CA GLY A 152 30.52 -15.69 -23.27
C GLY A 152 29.33 -14.73 -23.53
N VAL A 153 28.39 -15.01 -24.41
CA VAL A 153 27.18 -14.25 -24.81
C VAL A 153 26.36 -13.71 -23.61
N LYS A 154 26.68 -14.14 -22.44
CA LYS A 154 26.13 -13.98 -21.12
C LYS A 154 26.50 -12.68 -20.43
N ALA A 155 27.54 -11.98 -20.89
CA ALA A 155 27.97 -10.72 -20.33
C ALA A 155 26.94 -9.59 -20.57
N ILE A 156 26.44 -9.48 -21.80
CA ILE A 156 25.40 -8.47 -22.15
C ILE A 156 24.09 -8.83 -21.48
N LYS A 157 23.69 -10.11 -21.52
CA LYS A 157 22.47 -10.58 -20.85
C LYS A 157 22.52 -10.33 -19.34
N GLY A 158 23.70 -10.57 -18.73
CA GLY A 158 23.90 -10.28 -17.30
C GLY A 158 23.75 -8.80 -16.95
N ALA A 159 24.36 -7.92 -17.75
CA ALA A 159 24.23 -6.48 -17.59
C ALA A 159 22.77 -6.01 -17.73
N LEU A 160 22.06 -6.49 -18.75
CA LEU A 160 20.64 -6.17 -18.95
C LEU A 160 19.77 -6.61 -17.78
N ILE A 161 19.98 -7.83 -17.26
CA ILE A 161 19.29 -8.32 -16.06
C ILE A 161 19.55 -7.41 -14.86
N SER A 162 20.80 -6.98 -14.65
CA SER A 162 21.13 -6.07 -13.56
C SER A 162 20.50 -4.69 -13.73
N ILE A 163 20.46 -4.15 -14.95
CA ILE A 163 19.78 -2.87 -15.24
C ILE A 163 18.28 -2.98 -14.95
N VAL A 164 17.61 -4.03 -15.43
CA VAL A 164 16.16 -4.21 -15.22
C VAL A 164 15.84 -4.47 -13.74
N ALA A 165 16.65 -5.27 -13.05
CA ALA A 165 16.51 -5.46 -11.59
C ALA A 165 16.70 -4.14 -10.84
N GLY A 166 17.68 -3.32 -11.26
CA GLY A 166 17.88 -1.97 -10.74
C GLY A 166 16.68 -1.07 -11.00
N LEU A 167 16.13 -1.07 -12.21
CA LEU A 167 14.93 -0.27 -12.55
C LEU A 167 13.74 -0.62 -11.64
N LEU A 168 13.53 -1.90 -11.36
CA LEU A 168 12.50 -2.35 -10.42
C LEU A 168 12.78 -1.88 -8.99
N LEU A 169 14.04 -1.90 -8.54
CA LEU A 169 14.41 -1.34 -7.23
C LEU A 169 14.24 0.18 -7.17
N GLY A 170 14.56 0.91 -8.25
CA GLY A 170 14.29 2.34 -8.38
C GLY A 170 12.80 2.67 -8.33
N ALA A 171 11.96 1.81 -8.93
CA ALA A 171 10.51 1.91 -8.81
C ALA A 171 10.04 1.69 -7.37
N ALA A 172 10.57 0.67 -6.68
CA ALA A 172 10.26 0.43 -5.27
C ALA A 172 10.68 1.62 -4.37
N PHE A 173 11.87 2.18 -4.60
CA PHE A 173 12.35 3.37 -3.89
C PHE A 173 11.46 4.59 -4.12
N ALA A 174 10.97 4.80 -5.34
CA ALA A 174 10.06 5.89 -5.66
C ALA A 174 8.68 5.75 -4.97
N LEU A 175 8.32 4.56 -4.50
CA LEU A 175 7.10 4.30 -3.72
C LEU A 175 7.30 4.53 -2.23
N LYS A 176 8.46 4.15 -1.70
CA LYS A 176 8.91 4.41 -0.33
C LYS A 176 10.44 4.38 -0.27
N TYR A 177 11.04 5.39 0.32
CA TYR A 177 12.51 5.51 0.37
C TYR A 177 13.20 4.38 1.15
N ASN A 178 12.55 3.86 2.21
CA ASN A 178 13.04 2.70 2.95
C ASN A 178 13.07 1.40 2.11
N ALA A 179 12.35 1.34 0.98
CA ALA A 179 12.44 0.21 0.04
C ALA A 179 13.81 0.13 -0.66
N GLY A 180 14.64 1.17 -0.60
CA GLY A 180 16.04 1.12 -1.03
C GLY A 180 16.85 0.01 -0.37
N LEU A 181 16.48 -0.41 0.86
CA LEU A 181 17.11 -1.53 1.56
C LEU A 181 17.04 -2.86 0.79
N TYR A 182 16.03 -3.05 -0.08
CA TYR A 182 15.89 -4.30 -0.85
C TYR A 182 17.03 -4.52 -1.85
N VAL A 183 17.85 -3.51 -2.13
CA VAL A 183 19.08 -3.68 -2.91
C VAL A 183 20.00 -4.74 -2.30
N LEU A 184 20.04 -4.85 -0.96
CA LEU A 184 20.87 -5.82 -0.25
C LEU A 184 20.49 -7.27 -0.60
N VAL A 185 19.19 -7.56 -0.69
CA VAL A 185 18.72 -8.91 -1.02
C VAL A 185 18.97 -9.24 -2.50
N VAL A 186 18.79 -8.27 -3.39
CA VAL A 186 19.04 -8.48 -4.83
C VAL A 186 20.53 -8.66 -5.09
N VAL A 187 21.41 -7.89 -4.44
CA VAL A 187 22.87 -8.07 -4.51
C VAL A 187 23.27 -9.44 -3.98
N LEU A 188 22.73 -9.89 -2.84
CA LEU A 188 22.94 -11.23 -2.32
C LEU A 188 22.51 -12.30 -3.32
N ALA A 189 21.31 -12.16 -3.91
CA ALA A 189 20.79 -13.12 -4.88
C ALA A 189 21.66 -13.19 -6.15
N LEU A 190 22.14 -12.06 -6.67
CA LEU A 190 23.09 -12.01 -7.79
C LEU A 190 24.41 -12.68 -7.44
N ALA A 191 24.98 -12.36 -6.27
CA ALA A 191 26.25 -12.95 -5.80
C ALA A 191 26.14 -14.47 -5.67
N MET A 192 25.02 -14.98 -5.15
CA MET A 192 24.80 -16.41 -4.96
C MET A 192 24.48 -17.16 -6.25
N SER A 193 23.84 -16.52 -7.23
CA SER A 193 23.38 -17.17 -8.46
C SER A 193 24.45 -17.25 -9.53
N ARG A 194 25.31 -16.24 -9.66
CA ARG A 194 26.31 -16.15 -10.76
C ARG A 194 27.65 -15.51 -10.39
N GLY A 195 27.83 -15.13 -9.12
CA GLY A 195 28.90 -14.23 -8.72
C GLY A 195 28.54 -12.76 -9.06
N LEU A 196 28.94 -11.83 -8.22
CA LEU A 196 28.75 -10.39 -8.44
C LEU A 196 29.99 -9.80 -9.07
N SER A 197 29.87 -9.25 -10.29
CA SER A 197 30.95 -8.48 -10.92
C SER A 197 30.77 -6.98 -10.68
N VAL A 198 31.85 -6.21 -10.77
CA VAL A 198 31.78 -4.73 -10.70
C VAL A 198 30.80 -4.17 -11.73
N ARG A 199 30.81 -4.74 -12.94
CA ARG A 199 29.85 -4.36 -13.99
C ARG A 199 28.40 -4.60 -13.56
N ASP A 200 28.08 -5.75 -12.95
CA ASP A 200 26.73 -6.06 -12.50
C ASP A 200 26.26 -5.05 -11.44
N PHE A 201 27.17 -4.70 -10.53
CA PHE A 201 26.88 -3.69 -9.51
C PHE A 201 26.63 -2.30 -10.12
N VAL A 202 27.48 -1.87 -11.05
CA VAL A 202 27.30 -0.58 -11.78
C VAL A 202 25.98 -0.57 -12.56
N CYS A 203 25.68 -1.65 -13.29
CA CYS A 203 24.43 -1.78 -14.04
C CYS A 203 23.19 -1.75 -13.14
N LEU A 204 23.25 -2.42 -11.98
CA LEU A 204 22.18 -2.39 -10.98
C LEU A 204 21.99 -0.97 -10.42
N ALA A 205 23.07 -0.29 -10.06
CA ALA A 205 23.04 1.09 -9.56
C ALA A 205 22.47 2.05 -10.61
N LEU A 206 22.96 1.98 -11.86
CA LEU A 206 22.44 2.83 -12.95
C LEU A 206 20.94 2.58 -13.19
N GLY A 207 20.52 1.33 -13.23
CA GLY A 207 19.10 0.98 -13.35
C GLY A 207 18.26 1.55 -12.20
N SER A 208 18.77 1.47 -10.96
CA SER A 208 18.06 1.99 -9.77
C SER A 208 17.89 3.52 -9.76
N LEU A 209 18.75 4.24 -10.45
CA LEU A 209 18.69 5.70 -10.52
C LEU A 209 17.70 6.21 -11.59
N VAL A 210 17.30 5.42 -12.58
CA VAL A 210 16.49 5.88 -13.72
C VAL A 210 15.18 6.55 -13.26
N ILE A 211 14.38 5.86 -12.45
CA ILE A 211 13.08 6.40 -12.00
C ILE A 211 13.26 7.56 -11.00
N PRO A 212 14.09 7.46 -9.96
CA PRO A 212 14.33 8.59 -9.06
C PRO A 212 14.82 9.85 -9.76
N VAL A 213 15.76 9.72 -10.72
CA VAL A 213 16.27 10.85 -11.50
C VAL A 213 15.19 11.44 -12.42
N ALA A 214 14.39 10.59 -13.06
CA ALA A 214 13.28 11.07 -13.89
C ALA A 214 12.25 11.86 -13.07
N LEU A 215 11.88 11.36 -11.88
CA LEU A 215 10.98 12.06 -10.96
C LEU A 215 11.61 13.38 -10.47
N PHE A 216 12.87 13.34 -10.02
CA PHE A 216 13.59 14.55 -9.63
C PHE A 216 13.57 15.60 -10.74
N TRP A 217 13.82 15.22 -11.98
CA TRP A 217 13.80 16.11 -13.13
C TRP A 217 12.41 16.74 -13.38
N VAL A 218 11.32 15.98 -13.21
CA VAL A 218 9.94 16.49 -13.33
C VAL A 218 9.69 17.60 -12.31
N PHE A 219 10.02 17.37 -11.04
CA PHE A 219 9.82 18.35 -9.97
C PHE A 219 10.77 19.55 -10.10
N TRP A 220 12.00 19.34 -10.56
CA TRP A 220 12.95 20.42 -10.85
C TRP A 220 12.43 21.33 -11.96
N ARG A 221 11.99 20.75 -13.09
CA ARG A 221 11.40 21.50 -14.21
C ARG A 221 10.14 22.27 -13.81
N GLY A 222 9.36 21.69 -12.90
CA GLY A 222 8.13 22.30 -12.40
C GLY A 222 8.33 23.31 -11.28
N GLY A 223 9.57 23.55 -10.81
CA GLY A 223 9.87 24.47 -9.70
C GLY A 223 9.34 23.99 -8.34
N ALA A 224 9.06 22.68 -8.17
CA ALA A 224 8.41 22.10 -6.99
C ALA A 224 9.33 21.17 -6.18
N LEU A 225 10.67 21.34 -6.29
CA LEU A 225 11.62 20.52 -5.51
C LEU A 225 11.50 20.76 -4.01
N ASN A 226 11.25 22.00 -3.59
CA ASN A 226 11.06 22.29 -2.17
C ASN A 226 9.79 21.62 -1.64
N ASP A 227 8.68 21.67 -2.39
CA ASP A 227 7.43 21.00 -2.02
C ASP A 227 7.64 19.48 -1.90
N LEU A 228 8.36 18.87 -2.86
CA LEU A 228 8.73 17.46 -2.79
C LEU A 228 9.54 17.14 -1.53
N TYR A 229 10.58 17.95 -1.23
CA TYR A 229 11.45 17.76 -0.07
C TYR A 229 10.67 17.89 1.24
N GLN A 230 9.90 18.97 1.39
CA GLN A 230 9.11 19.22 2.60
C GLN A 230 8.10 18.10 2.84
N ALA A 231 7.37 17.69 1.82
CA ALA A 231 6.33 16.68 1.96
C ALA A 231 6.90 15.27 2.18
N THR A 232 7.94 14.87 1.43
CA THR A 232 8.36 13.46 1.41
C THR A 232 9.56 13.15 2.30
N ILE A 233 10.34 14.15 2.69
CA ILE A 233 11.50 13.99 3.59
C ILE A 233 11.18 14.60 4.96
N VAL A 234 10.97 15.92 5.03
CA VAL A 234 10.84 16.63 6.31
C VAL A 234 9.64 16.10 7.09
N TYR A 235 8.47 16.05 6.44
CA TYR A 235 7.26 15.53 7.09
C TYR A 235 7.42 14.08 7.56
N ASN A 236 8.02 13.21 6.73
CA ASN A 236 8.19 11.81 7.12
C ASN A 236 9.22 11.59 8.22
N LEU A 237 10.22 12.47 8.34
CA LEU A 237 11.15 12.44 9.49
C LEU A 237 10.43 12.78 10.79
N HIS A 238 9.57 13.81 10.81
CA HIS A 238 8.72 14.10 11.97
C HIS A 238 7.76 12.92 12.25
N TYR A 239 7.05 12.45 11.23
CA TYR A 239 6.10 11.36 11.32
C TYR A 239 6.71 10.04 11.85
N SER A 240 7.94 9.70 11.47
CA SER A 240 8.65 8.52 11.98
C SER A 240 9.27 8.77 13.36
N GLY A 241 9.73 9.98 13.63
CA GLY A 241 10.30 10.38 14.91
C GLY A 241 9.31 10.31 16.07
N GLU A 242 8.03 10.54 15.81
CA GLU A 242 6.96 10.39 16.82
C GLU A 242 6.73 8.93 17.25
N THR A 243 7.32 7.95 16.57
CA THR A 243 7.01 6.53 16.76
C THR A 243 7.93 5.83 17.75
N TYR A 244 9.17 6.31 17.87
CA TYR A 244 10.18 5.71 18.73
C TYR A 244 10.82 6.78 19.63
N ALA A 245 10.97 6.47 20.92
CA ALA A 245 11.70 7.34 21.83
C ALA A 245 13.22 7.36 21.55
N GLY A 246 13.72 6.37 20.79
CA GLY A 246 15.12 6.30 20.40
C GLY A 246 15.50 5.06 19.61
N PRO A 247 16.78 4.91 19.22
CA PRO A 247 17.25 3.76 18.42
C PRO A 247 17.02 2.39 19.10
N LEU A 248 17.06 2.35 20.43
CA LEU A 248 16.83 1.11 21.18
C LEU A 248 15.37 0.65 21.06
N ASP A 249 14.42 1.59 21.08
CA ASP A 249 13.01 1.27 20.90
C ASP A 249 12.73 0.76 19.50
N MET A 250 13.37 1.35 18.49
CA MET A 250 13.29 0.85 17.11
C MET A 250 13.88 -0.57 17.01
N ALA A 251 15.03 -0.82 17.64
CA ALA A 251 15.63 -2.16 17.65
C ALA A 251 14.74 -3.17 18.39
N ARG A 252 14.15 -2.78 19.52
CA ARG A 252 13.18 -3.61 20.25
C ARG A 252 11.95 -3.90 19.40
N TYR A 253 11.40 -2.89 18.72
CA TYR A 253 10.26 -3.07 17.82
C TYR A 253 10.62 -4.04 16.69
N LEU A 254 11.77 -3.89 16.03
CA LEU A 254 12.24 -4.76 14.96
C LEU A 254 12.24 -6.26 15.35
N VAL A 255 12.58 -6.56 16.60
CA VAL A 255 12.60 -7.94 17.12
C VAL A 255 11.21 -8.40 17.54
N MET A 256 10.42 -7.53 18.17
CA MET A 256 9.18 -7.92 18.83
C MET A 256 7.98 -7.97 17.87
N PHE A 257 7.91 -7.06 16.87
CA PHE A 257 6.72 -7.00 16.01
C PHE A 257 6.51 -8.27 15.17
N PRO A 258 7.55 -8.94 14.61
CA PRO A 258 7.33 -10.21 13.89
C PRO A 258 6.76 -11.30 14.78
N ILE A 259 7.19 -11.35 16.06
CA ILE A 259 6.69 -12.32 17.06
C ILE A 259 5.24 -12.00 17.42
N GLN A 260 4.91 -10.71 17.60
CA GLN A 260 3.54 -10.28 17.89
C GLN A 260 2.59 -10.59 16.73
N HIS A 261 3.01 -10.29 15.49
CA HIS A 261 2.22 -10.60 14.30
C HIS A 261 2.03 -12.10 14.10
N ALA A 262 3.05 -12.93 14.38
CA ALA A 262 2.93 -14.38 14.29
C ALA A 262 1.87 -14.99 15.25
N ARG A 263 1.43 -14.24 16.27
CA ARG A 263 0.36 -14.69 17.19
C ARG A 263 -1.04 -14.48 16.61
N VAL A 264 -1.20 -13.53 15.69
CA VAL A 264 -2.52 -13.09 15.18
C VAL A 264 -2.66 -13.19 13.67
N ASP A 265 -1.59 -13.49 12.94
CA ASP A 265 -1.56 -13.58 11.50
C ASP A 265 -0.92 -14.90 11.06
N ALA A 266 -1.69 -15.69 10.29
CA ALA A 266 -1.28 -17.02 9.85
C ALA A 266 -0.05 -16.99 8.92
N LEU A 267 0.10 -15.97 8.07
CA LEU A 267 1.25 -15.87 7.17
C LEU A 267 2.53 -15.55 7.94
N TRP A 268 2.46 -14.65 8.92
CA TRP A 268 3.58 -14.36 9.81
C TRP A 268 3.98 -15.58 10.63
N PHE A 269 2.99 -16.36 11.09
CA PHE A 269 3.26 -17.60 11.83
C PHE A 269 3.99 -18.64 10.99
N ILE A 270 3.44 -19.05 9.83
CA ILE A 270 4.08 -20.07 8.99
C ILE A 270 5.37 -19.58 8.34
N GLY A 271 5.46 -18.29 8.01
CA GLY A 271 6.67 -17.64 7.51
C GLY A 271 7.78 -17.64 8.56
N GLY A 272 7.44 -17.31 9.80
CA GLY A 272 8.36 -17.36 10.95
C GLY A 272 8.90 -18.78 11.20
N LEU A 273 8.01 -19.80 11.23
CA LEU A 273 8.44 -21.20 11.28
C LEU A 273 9.33 -21.57 10.09
N GLY A 274 8.97 -21.09 8.90
CA GLY A 274 9.78 -21.24 7.69
C GLY A 274 11.17 -20.68 7.87
N CYS A 275 11.33 -19.50 8.43
CA CYS A 275 12.62 -18.89 8.72
C CYS A 275 13.47 -19.75 9.67
N ILE A 276 12.87 -20.30 10.72
CA ILE A 276 13.59 -21.20 11.66
C ILE A 276 14.11 -22.43 10.91
N VAL A 277 13.28 -23.08 10.10
CA VAL A 277 13.70 -24.25 9.28
C VAL A 277 14.81 -23.87 8.30
N LEU A 278 14.69 -22.71 7.65
CA LEU A 278 15.67 -22.24 6.67
C LEU A 278 17.00 -21.82 7.31
N LEU A 279 17.02 -21.31 8.52
CA LEU A 279 18.25 -21.07 9.27
C LEU A 279 19.05 -22.37 9.45
N ILE A 280 18.38 -23.45 9.82
CA ILE A 280 19.02 -24.77 9.98
C ILE A 280 19.47 -25.32 8.61
N ALA A 281 18.62 -25.18 7.57
CA ALA A 281 18.91 -25.67 6.23
C ALA A 281 19.96 -24.83 5.49
N GLY A 282 20.08 -23.54 5.80
CA GLY A 282 20.97 -22.57 5.15
C GLY A 282 22.44 -22.96 5.23
N PHE A 283 22.85 -23.60 6.32
CA PHE A 283 24.20 -24.15 6.47
C PHE A 283 24.52 -25.24 5.44
N ARG A 284 23.51 -25.91 4.88
CA ARG A 284 23.65 -26.97 3.88
C ARG A 284 23.28 -26.54 2.47
N LYS A 285 22.34 -25.57 2.32
CA LYS A 285 21.79 -25.10 1.04
C LYS A 285 21.86 -23.58 0.97
N ARG A 286 22.90 -23.05 0.32
CA ARG A 286 23.12 -21.58 0.20
C ARG A 286 21.89 -20.81 -0.25
N ALA A 287 21.12 -21.34 -1.22
CA ALA A 287 19.93 -20.67 -1.74
C ALA A 287 18.83 -20.40 -0.67
N ALA A 288 18.85 -21.09 0.47
CA ALA A 288 17.94 -20.84 1.59
C ALA A 288 18.17 -19.46 2.26
N TRP A 289 19.33 -18.84 2.07
CA TRP A 289 19.62 -17.51 2.59
C TRP A 289 18.84 -16.40 1.87
N ILE A 290 18.39 -16.60 0.61
CA ILE A 290 17.65 -15.57 -0.14
C ILE A 290 16.31 -15.24 0.51
N PRO A 291 15.38 -16.19 0.79
CA PRO A 291 14.15 -15.88 1.49
C PRO A 291 14.37 -15.35 2.91
N LEU A 292 15.39 -15.83 3.65
CA LEU A 292 15.74 -15.31 4.98
C LEU A 292 16.15 -13.83 4.92
N ALA A 293 17.06 -13.49 4.00
CA ALA A 293 17.50 -12.12 3.80
C ALA A 293 16.32 -11.21 3.38
N TRP A 294 15.43 -11.73 2.53
CA TRP A 294 14.25 -10.96 2.12
C TRP A 294 13.31 -10.67 3.29
N VAL A 295 13.02 -11.66 4.14
CA VAL A 295 12.22 -11.44 5.36
C VAL A 295 12.92 -10.45 6.28
N ALA A 296 14.22 -10.60 6.54
CA ALA A 296 14.97 -9.69 7.41
C ALA A 296 14.96 -8.25 6.91
N VAL A 297 15.18 -8.04 5.60
CA VAL A 297 15.15 -6.69 5.00
C VAL A 297 13.72 -6.13 4.97
N ALA A 298 12.70 -6.95 4.75
CA ALA A 298 11.32 -6.50 4.84
C ALA A 298 10.97 -6.05 6.26
N CYS A 299 11.39 -6.78 7.29
CA CYS A 299 11.22 -6.37 8.68
C CYS A 299 11.96 -5.07 8.99
N ALA A 300 13.20 -4.91 8.53
CA ALA A 300 13.96 -3.68 8.70
C ALA A 300 13.28 -2.48 7.99
N SER A 301 12.79 -2.68 6.76
CA SER A 301 12.06 -1.67 6.01
C SER A 301 10.78 -1.23 6.73
N ILE A 302 10.03 -2.18 7.31
CA ILE A 302 8.83 -1.89 8.11
C ILE A 302 9.20 -1.09 9.36
N ALA A 303 10.23 -1.50 10.09
CA ALA A 303 10.65 -0.84 11.32
C ALA A 303 11.09 0.61 11.07
N ILE A 304 11.88 0.86 10.03
CA ILE A 304 12.31 2.23 9.66
C ILE A 304 11.14 3.14 9.30
N ASN A 305 10.05 2.59 8.76
CA ASN A 305 8.85 3.37 8.42
C ASN A 305 8.00 3.77 9.63
N GLY A 306 8.34 3.32 10.83
CA GLY A 306 7.61 3.60 12.07
C GLY A 306 6.59 2.53 12.46
N SER A 307 6.34 2.42 13.77
CA SER A 307 5.55 1.34 14.39
C SER A 307 4.06 1.62 14.54
N ARG A 308 3.44 2.36 13.64
CA ARG A 308 2.01 2.75 13.78
C ARG A 308 1.02 1.59 13.63
N ASN A 309 1.49 0.36 13.46
CA ASN A 309 0.69 -0.86 13.30
C ASN A 309 -0.41 -0.78 12.22
N LEU A 310 -0.18 0.06 11.20
CA LEU A 310 -1.09 0.19 10.08
C LEU A 310 -0.95 -1.03 9.15
N PRO A 311 -2.04 -1.74 8.85
CA PRO A 311 -1.98 -3.03 8.17
C PRO A 311 -1.32 -2.98 6.79
N GLN A 312 -1.39 -1.85 6.08
CA GLN A 312 -0.74 -1.70 4.78
C GLN A 312 0.80 -1.80 4.85
N TYR A 313 1.43 -1.43 5.95
CA TYR A 313 2.89 -1.49 6.07
C TYR A 313 3.45 -2.91 6.02
N PHE A 314 2.65 -3.90 6.42
CA PHE A 314 3.04 -5.31 6.48
C PHE A 314 2.89 -6.04 5.14
N VAL A 315 2.15 -5.48 4.17
CA VAL A 315 1.92 -6.08 2.84
C VAL A 315 3.23 -6.39 2.12
N GLN A 316 4.26 -5.54 2.26
CA GLN A 316 5.56 -5.73 1.62
C GLN A 316 6.32 -6.98 2.09
N ALA A 317 6.03 -7.50 3.27
CA ALA A 317 6.66 -8.71 3.81
C ALA A 317 5.97 -10.00 3.35
N ALA A 318 4.72 -9.93 2.88
CA ALA A 318 3.92 -11.09 2.56
C ALA A 318 4.58 -12.04 1.53
N PRO A 319 5.17 -11.57 0.41
CA PRO A 319 5.85 -12.46 -0.52
C PRO A 319 7.08 -13.16 0.08
N ALA A 320 7.85 -12.45 0.90
CA ALA A 320 9.04 -12.99 1.55
C ALA A 320 8.67 -14.12 2.54
N LEU A 321 7.66 -13.88 3.38
CA LEU A 321 7.13 -14.87 4.33
C LEU A 321 6.56 -16.09 3.62
N ALA A 322 5.78 -15.89 2.55
CA ALA A 322 5.23 -16.97 1.75
C ALA A 322 6.32 -17.81 1.08
N LEU A 323 7.38 -17.16 0.56
CA LEU A 323 8.53 -17.86 -0.02
C LEU A 323 9.28 -18.67 1.05
N ALA A 324 9.53 -18.07 2.21
CA ALA A 324 10.18 -18.77 3.33
C ALA A 324 9.38 -19.99 3.77
N ALA A 325 8.05 -19.85 3.96
CA ALA A 325 7.17 -20.95 4.33
C ALA A 325 7.13 -22.05 3.26
N GLY A 326 6.97 -21.71 1.99
CA GLY A 326 6.88 -22.68 0.89
C GLY A 326 8.18 -23.45 0.64
N VAL A 327 9.32 -22.76 0.69
CA VAL A 327 10.65 -23.39 0.55
C VAL A 327 10.93 -24.29 1.75
N ALA A 328 10.67 -23.82 2.97
CA ALA A 328 10.85 -24.60 4.18
C ALA A 328 9.98 -25.87 4.18
N ALA A 329 8.71 -25.76 3.83
CA ALA A 329 7.80 -26.89 3.73
C ALA A 329 8.27 -27.92 2.70
N ALA A 330 8.75 -27.48 1.54
CA ALA A 330 9.27 -28.35 0.50
C ALA A 330 10.58 -29.07 0.89
N ILE A 331 11.36 -28.50 1.80
CA ILE A 331 12.60 -29.12 2.32
C ILE A 331 12.29 -30.07 3.48
N ALA A 332 11.45 -29.65 4.43
CA ALA A 332 11.26 -30.36 5.70
C ALA A 332 10.20 -31.48 5.65
N ILE A 333 9.13 -31.31 4.85
CA ILE A 333 8.00 -32.25 4.88
C ILE A 333 8.26 -33.55 4.10
N PRO A 334 8.84 -33.54 2.87
CA PRO A 334 9.00 -34.76 2.08
C PRO A 334 9.83 -35.89 2.74
N PRO A 335 10.86 -35.62 3.56
CA PRO A 335 11.61 -36.66 4.25
C PRO A 335 10.81 -37.38 5.35
N LEU A 336 9.72 -36.79 5.84
CA LEU A 336 8.94 -37.35 6.92
C LEU A 336 8.15 -38.61 6.49
N PRO A 337 7.89 -39.59 7.40
CA PRO A 337 6.95 -40.68 7.19
C PRO A 337 5.55 -40.16 6.80
N ARG A 338 4.81 -40.93 5.98
CA ARG A 338 3.51 -40.50 5.45
C ARG A 338 2.53 -40.04 6.55
N VAL A 339 2.45 -40.78 7.65
CA VAL A 339 1.59 -40.43 8.78
C VAL A 339 2.00 -39.07 9.37
N LEU A 340 3.29 -38.85 9.59
CA LEU A 340 3.78 -37.59 10.16
C LEU A 340 3.56 -36.41 9.26
N ARG A 341 3.59 -36.57 7.93
CA ARG A 341 3.21 -35.51 6.97
C ARG A 341 1.77 -35.05 7.16
N TRP A 342 0.85 -36.00 7.34
CA TRP A 342 -0.55 -35.68 7.62
C TRP A 342 -0.73 -35.00 8.99
N VAL A 343 -0.05 -35.49 10.03
CA VAL A 343 -0.06 -34.83 11.34
C VAL A 343 0.42 -33.38 11.24
N VAL A 344 1.56 -33.14 10.61
CA VAL A 344 2.09 -31.79 10.39
C VAL A 344 1.11 -30.93 9.59
N ALA A 345 0.52 -31.46 8.52
CA ALA A 345 -0.46 -30.73 7.71
C ALA A 345 -1.71 -30.34 8.52
N ILE A 346 -2.24 -31.26 9.32
CA ILE A 346 -3.41 -31.02 10.19
C ILE A 346 -3.05 -29.99 11.27
N VAL A 347 -1.92 -30.13 11.93
CA VAL A 347 -1.46 -29.19 12.96
C VAL A 347 -1.31 -27.80 12.37
N LEU A 348 -0.65 -27.65 11.23
CA LEU A 348 -0.52 -26.37 10.54
C LEU A 348 -1.87 -25.79 10.12
N ALA A 349 -2.79 -26.61 9.61
CA ALA A 349 -4.13 -26.17 9.26
C ALA A 349 -4.91 -25.65 10.48
N VAL A 350 -4.82 -26.34 11.62
CA VAL A 350 -5.44 -25.90 12.89
C VAL A 350 -4.82 -24.58 13.36
N PHE A 351 -3.50 -24.46 13.29
CA PHE A 351 -2.84 -23.20 13.67
C PHE A 351 -3.20 -22.05 12.74
N ILE A 352 -3.23 -22.28 11.43
CA ILE A 352 -3.67 -21.26 10.45
C ILE A 352 -5.10 -20.82 10.77
N TRP A 353 -5.99 -21.77 11.07
CA TRP A 353 -7.37 -21.48 11.46
C TRP A 353 -7.43 -20.61 12.72
N ARG A 354 -6.64 -20.94 13.75
CA ARG A 354 -6.63 -20.25 15.05
C ARG A 354 -5.90 -18.90 15.03
N ALA A 355 -4.79 -18.81 14.29
CA ALA A 355 -3.92 -17.63 14.29
C ALA A 355 -4.43 -16.48 13.39
N GLY A 356 -5.48 -16.66 12.64
CA GLY A 356 -5.94 -15.68 11.67
C GLY A 356 -7.29 -15.03 11.98
N ASP A 357 -7.77 -15.09 13.20
CA ASP A 357 -9.11 -14.59 13.55
C ASP A 357 -10.17 -15.10 12.54
N ASP A 358 -10.27 -16.39 12.42
CA ASP A 358 -11.13 -17.14 11.49
C ASP A 358 -10.94 -16.74 10.01
N PRO A 359 -9.74 -16.93 9.41
CA PRO A 359 -9.45 -16.45 8.06
C PRO A 359 -10.40 -17.04 7.00
N PHE A 360 -10.74 -18.32 7.09
CA PHE A 360 -11.61 -18.97 6.09
C PHE A 360 -13.05 -18.47 6.14
N PRO A 361 -13.72 -18.36 7.30
CA PRO A 361 -15.04 -17.73 7.40
C PRO A 361 -15.05 -16.27 6.93
N LYS A 362 -14.01 -15.48 7.24
CA LYS A 362 -13.89 -14.10 6.76
C LYS A 362 -13.80 -14.05 5.23
N LEU A 363 -12.91 -14.83 4.63
CA LEU A 363 -12.75 -14.93 3.20
C LEU A 363 -14.07 -15.34 2.53
N ALA A 364 -14.68 -16.42 3.00
CA ALA A 364 -15.96 -16.92 2.45
C ALA A 364 -17.06 -15.86 2.53
N ARG A 365 -17.19 -15.17 3.66
CA ARG A 365 -18.19 -14.11 3.87
C ARG A 365 -18.00 -12.93 2.91
N ASN A 366 -16.75 -12.50 2.70
CA ASN A 366 -16.45 -11.39 1.81
C ASN A 366 -16.67 -11.77 0.34
N VAL A 367 -16.17 -12.94 -0.07
CA VAL A 367 -16.41 -13.47 -1.43
C VAL A 367 -17.90 -13.65 -1.69
N TRP A 368 -18.66 -14.18 -0.74
CA TRP A 368 -20.11 -14.36 -0.85
C TRP A 368 -20.85 -13.02 -1.00
N HIS A 369 -20.48 -12.01 -0.20
CA HIS A 369 -21.07 -10.68 -0.29
C HIS A 369 -20.81 -10.04 -1.66
N ASP A 370 -19.56 -10.03 -2.12
CA ASP A 370 -19.18 -9.46 -3.40
C ASP A 370 -19.85 -10.20 -4.57
N THR A 371 -19.92 -11.55 -4.49
CA THR A 371 -20.62 -12.37 -5.49
C THR A 371 -22.12 -12.05 -5.54
N ARG A 372 -22.78 -11.83 -4.40
CA ARG A 372 -24.18 -11.42 -4.36
C ARG A 372 -24.42 -10.07 -5.04
N TYR A 373 -23.49 -9.13 -4.86
CA TYR A 373 -23.57 -7.85 -5.55
C TYR A 373 -23.38 -8.00 -7.06
N VAL A 374 -22.37 -8.76 -7.50
CA VAL A 374 -22.15 -9.06 -8.93
C VAL A 374 -23.37 -9.74 -9.55
N ALA A 375 -24.04 -10.61 -8.79
CA ALA A 375 -25.28 -11.29 -9.22
C ALA A 375 -26.55 -10.40 -9.13
N GLY A 376 -26.43 -9.12 -8.80
CA GLY A 376 -27.56 -8.19 -8.68
C GLY A 376 -28.50 -8.47 -7.50
N ARG A 377 -28.07 -9.26 -6.51
CA ARG A 377 -28.86 -9.61 -5.30
C ARG A 377 -28.71 -8.63 -4.15
N ILE A 378 -27.82 -7.66 -4.29
CA ILE A 378 -27.57 -6.57 -3.34
C ILE A 378 -27.44 -5.30 -4.18
N ASP A 379 -28.10 -4.22 -3.80
CA ASP A 379 -27.94 -2.93 -4.44
C ASP A 379 -26.56 -2.29 -4.13
N ARG A 380 -26.21 -1.26 -4.92
CA ARG A 380 -24.90 -0.61 -4.80
C ARG A 380 -24.70 0.05 -3.45
N ARG A 381 -25.74 0.69 -2.88
CA ARG A 381 -25.64 1.40 -1.62
C ARG A 381 -25.38 0.43 -0.46
N ALA A 382 -26.16 -0.66 -0.41
CA ALA A 382 -25.99 -1.72 0.58
C ALA A 382 -24.62 -2.44 0.44
N HIS A 383 -24.13 -2.60 -0.79
CA HIS A 383 -22.80 -3.15 -1.03
C HIS A 383 -21.70 -2.23 -0.46
N ILE A 384 -21.75 -0.95 -0.77
CA ILE A 384 -20.72 0.03 -0.36
C ILE A 384 -20.78 0.31 1.14
N ALA A 385 -21.96 0.34 1.77
CA ALA A 385 -22.13 0.55 3.21
C ALA A 385 -21.36 -0.46 4.07
N ARG A 386 -21.01 -1.63 3.53
CA ARG A 386 -20.19 -2.61 4.21
C ARG A 386 -18.73 -2.15 4.43
N TYR A 387 -18.22 -1.21 3.63
CA TYR A 387 -16.84 -0.76 3.64
C TYR A 387 -16.65 0.51 4.48
N GLY A 388 -17.04 0.42 5.73
CA GLY A 388 -17.08 1.50 6.69
C GLY A 388 -18.42 2.24 6.64
N GLY A 389 -19.12 2.29 7.75
CA GLY A 389 -20.35 3.06 7.93
C GLY A 389 -20.09 4.33 8.70
N ALA A 390 -21.01 5.32 8.61
CA ALA A 390 -20.95 6.59 9.32
C ALA A 390 -20.76 6.46 10.85
N ARG A 391 -21.06 5.31 11.40
CA ARG A 391 -20.95 4.99 12.84
C ARG A 391 -19.72 4.17 13.19
N ASP A 392 -18.83 3.96 12.23
CA ASP A 392 -17.68 3.10 12.47
C ASP A 392 -16.61 3.82 13.30
N VAL A 393 -16.06 3.07 14.25
CA VAL A 393 -14.97 3.51 15.11
C VAL A 393 -13.75 3.96 14.33
N ASP A 394 -13.52 3.38 13.13
CA ASP A 394 -12.39 3.76 12.27
C ASP A 394 -12.59 5.05 11.47
N LYS A 395 -13.77 5.65 11.56
CA LYS A 395 -14.03 6.97 10.99
C LYS A 395 -13.82 7.11 9.49
N TYR A 396 -13.77 5.99 8.80
CA TYR A 396 -13.77 5.90 7.34
C TYR A 396 -15.06 5.23 6.87
N SER A 397 -15.71 5.85 5.89
CA SER A 397 -16.87 5.30 5.22
C SER A 397 -16.77 5.51 3.71
N ALA A 398 -16.82 4.41 2.95
CA ALA A 398 -16.93 4.49 1.51
C ALA A 398 -18.28 5.08 1.08
N LEU A 399 -19.33 4.87 1.89
CA LEU A 399 -20.65 5.42 1.65
C LEU A 399 -20.65 6.95 1.82
N ASP A 400 -19.99 7.49 2.87
CA ASP A 400 -19.87 8.92 3.07
C ASP A 400 -19.18 9.62 1.91
N ASN A 401 -18.13 9.01 1.33
CA ASN A 401 -17.48 9.55 0.13
C ASN A 401 -18.44 9.64 -1.06
N MET A 402 -19.33 8.65 -1.24
CA MET A 402 -20.37 8.68 -2.27
C MET A 402 -21.44 9.75 -1.98
N ASP A 403 -21.92 9.80 -0.75
CA ASP A 403 -22.98 10.72 -0.36
C ASP A 403 -22.48 12.17 -0.41
N LEU A 404 -21.24 12.44 0.04
CA LEU A 404 -20.58 13.74 -0.13
C LEU A 404 -20.41 14.11 -1.60
N ALA A 405 -20.02 13.17 -2.45
CA ALA A 405 -19.87 13.44 -3.88
C ALA A 405 -21.20 13.81 -4.53
N ALA A 406 -22.29 13.13 -4.17
CA ALA A 406 -23.63 13.45 -4.62
C ALA A 406 -24.07 14.84 -4.09
N PHE A 407 -23.75 15.14 -2.83
CA PHE A 407 -24.01 16.45 -2.21
C PHE A 407 -23.23 17.57 -2.94
N PHE A 408 -21.94 17.38 -3.24
CA PHE A 408 -21.17 18.34 -4.03
C PHE A 408 -21.79 18.57 -5.41
N ALA A 409 -22.15 17.49 -6.11
CA ALA A 409 -22.75 17.60 -7.44
C ALA A 409 -24.11 18.33 -7.45
N SER A 410 -24.90 18.18 -6.38
CA SER A 410 -26.22 18.83 -6.27
C SER A 410 -26.13 20.33 -5.93
N ARG A 411 -25.02 20.77 -5.31
CA ARG A 411 -24.85 22.14 -4.81
C ARG A 411 -23.84 22.96 -5.60
N THR A 412 -23.09 22.34 -6.54
CA THR A 412 -22.00 23.02 -7.24
C THR A 412 -21.98 22.67 -8.73
N SER A 413 -21.49 23.58 -9.56
CA SER A 413 -21.22 23.34 -10.97
C SER A 413 -19.87 22.63 -11.18
N PRO A 414 -19.63 21.96 -12.33
CA PRO A 414 -18.38 21.22 -12.58
C PRO A 414 -17.09 22.04 -12.42
N GLY A 415 -17.12 23.33 -12.71
CA GLY A 415 -15.97 24.24 -12.59
C GLY A 415 -15.75 24.81 -11.19
N ASP A 416 -16.69 24.59 -10.27
CA ASP A 416 -16.60 25.13 -8.92
C ASP A 416 -15.57 24.37 -8.09
N ARG A 417 -14.81 25.11 -7.29
CA ARG A 417 -13.96 24.53 -6.25
C ARG A 417 -14.79 24.28 -4.98
N VAL A 418 -14.54 23.15 -4.34
CA VAL A 418 -15.08 22.79 -3.03
C VAL A 418 -13.93 22.60 -2.05
N PHE A 419 -14.19 22.74 -0.77
CA PHE A 419 -13.20 22.47 0.25
C PHE A 419 -13.78 21.53 1.30
N LEU A 420 -13.13 20.38 1.48
CA LEU A 420 -13.44 19.43 2.55
C LEU A 420 -12.27 19.40 3.50
N PHE A 421 -12.49 19.85 4.73
CA PHE A 421 -11.52 19.75 5.80
C PHE A 421 -11.83 18.51 6.62
N GLY A 422 -11.13 17.41 6.31
CA GLY A 422 -11.34 16.07 6.83
C GLY A 422 -10.48 15.03 6.12
N PHE A 423 -10.86 13.76 6.25
CA PHE A 423 -10.19 12.65 5.57
C PHE A 423 -11.16 11.79 4.75
N SER A 424 -11.85 12.43 3.79
CA SER A 424 -12.76 11.78 2.83
C SER A 424 -12.43 12.17 1.38
N PRO A 425 -11.17 11.98 0.91
CA PRO A 425 -10.71 12.47 -0.39
C PRO A 425 -11.41 11.79 -1.58
N GLY A 426 -12.02 10.61 -1.39
CA GLY A 426 -12.84 9.95 -2.40
C GLY A 426 -14.01 10.80 -2.87
N ALA A 427 -14.53 11.71 -2.05
CA ALA A 427 -15.61 12.61 -2.42
C ALA A 427 -15.22 13.52 -3.60
N TYR A 428 -13.98 14.02 -3.65
CA TYR A 428 -13.46 14.77 -4.78
C TYR A 428 -13.40 13.94 -6.05
N VAL A 429 -12.90 12.69 -5.93
CA VAL A 429 -12.75 11.77 -7.06
C VAL A 429 -14.09 11.41 -7.67
N TYR A 430 -15.09 11.08 -6.83
CA TYR A 430 -16.42 10.68 -7.30
C TYR A 430 -17.24 11.85 -7.85
N SER A 431 -17.06 13.06 -7.31
CA SER A 431 -17.76 14.25 -7.79
C SER A 431 -17.08 14.92 -8.98
N GLY A 432 -15.79 14.64 -9.23
CA GLY A 432 -14.97 15.36 -10.19
C GLY A 432 -14.70 16.81 -9.79
N ARG A 433 -14.91 17.19 -8.52
CA ARG A 433 -14.64 18.54 -8.03
C ARG A 433 -13.19 18.69 -7.61
N GLN A 434 -12.68 19.93 -7.73
CA GLN A 434 -11.32 20.27 -7.28
C GLN A 434 -11.36 20.87 -5.89
N SER A 435 -10.35 20.53 -5.09
CA SER A 435 -10.14 21.19 -3.79
C SER A 435 -9.77 22.68 -3.99
N ALA A 436 -10.23 23.51 -3.07
CA ALA A 436 -9.87 24.91 -3.01
C ALA A 436 -8.48 25.18 -2.43
N SER A 437 -7.85 24.19 -1.80
CA SER A 437 -6.50 24.24 -1.25
C SER A 437 -5.70 23.02 -1.67
N ARG A 438 -4.38 23.15 -1.72
CA ARG A 438 -3.50 21.99 -1.84
C ARG A 438 -3.64 21.03 -0.66
N PHE A 439 -4.04 21.52 0.51
CA PHE A 439 -4.35 20.72 1.70
C PHE A 439 -5.78 20.18 1.60
N PHE A 440 -6.02 19.26 0.66
CA PHE A 440 -7.32 18.63 0.44
C PHE A 440 -7.67 17.53 1.47
N TRP A 441 -6.81 17.35 2.48
CA TRP A 441 -7.03 16.60 3.72
C TRP A 441 -6.39 17.32 4.90
N SER A 442 -6.94 17.16 6.08
CA SER A 442 -6.77 18.08 7.19
C SER A 442 -5.51 17.90 8.05
N ARG A 443 -5.01 16.65 8.20
CA ARG A 443 -3.97 16.32 9.19
C ARG A 443 -2.70 17.18 9.12
N PRO A 444 -2.14 17.55 7.95
CA PRO A 444 -0.95 18.40 7.89
C PRO A 444 -1.16 19.78 8.52
N VAL A 445 -2.39 20.31 8.39
CA VAL A 445 -2.77 21.61 8.96
C VAL A 445 -3.02 21.48 10.46
N ILE A 446 -3.66 20.39 10.90
CA ILE A 446 -3.93 20.13 12.33
C ILE A 446 -2.62 19.95 13.11
N LEU A 447 -1.63 19.31 12.50
CA LEU A 447 -0.30 19.13 13.10
C LEU A 447 0.59 20.38 13.00
N ASP A 448 0.08 21.46 12.43
CA ASP A 448 0.80 22.72 12.19
C ASP A 448 2.16 22.50 11.52
N PHE A 449 2.20 21.56 10.57
CA PHE A 449 3.43 21.20 9.87
C PHE A 449 4.01 22.41 9.15
N ASN A 450 5.31 22.64 9.36
CA ASN A 450 6.10 23.69 8.74
C ASN A 450 5.53 25.11 9.00
N HIS A 451 5.09 25.37 10.24
CA HIS A 451 4.43 26.62 10.65
C HIS A 451 5.28 27.89 10.41
N ASP A 452 6.59 27.79 10.31
CA ASP A 452 7.50 28.92 10.01
C ASP A 452 7.37 29.39 8.53
N ASP A 453 6.84 28.54 7.64
CA ASP A 453 6.57 28.90 6.25
C ASP A 453 5.12 29.35 6.11
N PRO A 454 4.86 30.62 5.72
CA PRO A 454 3.50 31.16 5.61
C PRO A 454 2.62 30.47 4.58
N SER A 455 3.20 29.63 3.72
CA SER A 455 2.46 28.81 2.75
C SER A 455 1.93 27.50 3.35
N TYR A 456 2.27 27.17 4.62
CA TYR A 456 1.84 25.97 5.34
C TYR A 456 0.91 26.32 6.51
N GLY A 457 0.48 25.29 7.22
CA GLY A 457 -0.36 25.41 8.41
C GLY A 457 -1.66 26.17 8.17
N ILE A 458 -2.13 26.82 9.22
CA ILE A 458 -3.38 27.63 9.22
C ILE A 458 -3.24 28.86 8.29
N ALA A 459 -2.05 29.47 8.25
CA ALA A 459 -1.82 30.67 7.43
C ALA A 459 -1.93 30.35 5.94
N GLY A 460 -1.28 29.29 5.48
CA GLY A 460 -1.32 28.84 4.09
C GLY A 460 -2.73 28.40 3.68
N LEU A 461 -3.41 27.63 4.55
CA LEU A 461 -4.79 27.25 4.29
C LEU A 461 -5.72 28.47 4.17
N ALA A 462 -5.63 29.42 5.11
CA ALA A 462 -6.47 30.63 5.07
C ALA A 462 -6.20 31.47 3.80
N ALA A 463 -4.94 31.57 3.37
CA ALA A 463 -4.58 32.27 2.12
C ALA A 463 -5.18 31.55 0.89
N ASP A 464 -5.10 30.22 0.83
CA ASP A 464 -5.71 29.44 -0.24
C ASP A 464 -7.22 29.63 -0.30
N LEU A 465 -7.91 29.54 0.82
CA LEU A 465 -9.38 29.71 0.90
C LEU A 465 -9.83 31.11 0.52
N ALA A 466 -9.12 32.14 0.98
CA ALA A 466 -9.41 33.52 0.62
C ALA A 466 -9.22 33.79 -0.88
N ARG A 467 -8.20 33.18 -1.48
CA ARG A 467 -7.89 33.32 -2.91
C ARG A 467 -8.88 32.54 -3.79
N THR A 468 -9.22 31.33 -3.43
CA THR A 468 -10.03 30.44 -4.26
C THR A 468 -11.52 30.58 -4.05
N ARG A 469 -11.96 31.04 -2.87
CA ARG A 469 -13.36 31.28 -2.47
C ARG A 469 -14.26 30.11 -2.86
N PRO A 470 -14.07 28.90 -2.26
CA PRO A 470 -14.81 27.70 -2.65
C PRO A 470 -16.33 27.96 -2.61
N ALA A 471 -17.05 27.28 -3.49
CA ALA A 471 -18.51 27.34 -3.53
C ALA A 471 -19.13 26.70 -2.27
N LEU A 472 -18.43 25.68 -1.74
CA LEU A 472 -18.88 24.86 -0.62
C LEU A 472 -17.68 24.52 0.27
N VAL A 473 -17.87 24.67 1.59
CA VAL A 473 -16.92 24.23 2.62
C VAL A 473 -17.57 23.12 3.46
N ILE A 474 -16.88 22.01 3.62
CA ILE A 474 -17.33 20.86 4.41
C ILE A 474 -16.33 20.62 5.54
N LEU A 475 -16.83 20.44 6.74
CA LEU A 475 -16.06 20.10 7.92
C LEU A 475 -16.44 18.70 8.38
N GLN A 476 -15.47 17.78 8.42
CA GLN A 476 -15.67 16.44 8.98
C GLN A 476 -15.54 16.50 10.49
N MET A 477 -16.57 16.05 11.20
CA MET A 477 -16.70 16.28 12.65
C MET A 477 -16.05 15.18 13.49
N HIS A 478 -15.83 13.98 12.92
CA HIS A 478 -15.28 12.82 13.61
C HIS A 478 -14.36 12.02 12.68
N ASP A 479 -13.05 12.32 12.66
CA ASP A 479 -12.10 11.66 11.75
C ASP A 479 -10.75 11.29 12.39
N TRP A 480 -10.21 12.04 13.33
CA TRP A 480 -8.83 11.80 13.83
C TRP A 480 -8.73 11.42 15.30
N SER A 481 -9.66 11.85 16.16
CA SER A 481 -9.58 11.53 17.60
C SER A 481 -9.55 10.00 17.84
N PRO A 482 -8.71 9.42 18.73
CA PRO A 482 -7.94 10.15 19.74
C PRO A 482 -6.53 10.58 19.31
N ASP A 483 -6.06 10.28 18.06
CA ASP A 483 -4.69 10.55 17.65
C ASP A 483 -4.36 12.06 17.67
N VAL A 484 -5.23 12.84 17.03
CA VAL A 484 -5.20 14.31 17.02
C VAL A 484 -6.63 14.83 17.11
N GLN A 485 -6.81 16.14 17.24
CA GLN A 485 -8.15 16.77 17.25
C GLN A 485 -8.88 16.51 15.93
N ASP A 486 -10.20 16.26 16.01
CA ASP A 486 -11.04 16.10 14.83
C ASP A 486 -11.09 17.40 14.00
N SER A 487 -11.22 17.24 12.69
CA SER A 487 -11.06 18.33 11.71
C SER A 487 -12.02 19.48 11.92
N GLY A 488 -13.32 19.20 12.02
CA GLY A 488 -14.34 20.25 12.21
C GLY A 488 -14.14 21.05 13.48
N PRO A 489 -14.06 20.42 14.68
CA PRO A 489 -13.73 21.09 15.92
C PRO A 489 -12.44 21.91 15.86
N PHE A 490 -11.38 21.37 15.23
CA PHE A 490 -10.12 22.11 15.04
C PHE A 490 -10.34 23.36 14.19
N PHE A 491 -10.97 23.24 13.03
CA PHE A 491 -11.21 24.37 12.12
C PHE A 491 -12.00 25.49 12.81
N LEU A 492 -13.07 25.12 13.53
CA LEU A 492 -13.93 26.05 14.25
C LEU A 492 -13.26 26.69 15.47
N SER A 493 -12.24 26.04 16.05
CA SER A 493 -11.44 26.60 17.16
C SER A 493 -10.43 27.65 16.68
N GLN A 494 -10.12 27.72 15.38
CA GLN A 494 -9.15 28.67 14.83
C GLN A 494 -9.84 30.01 14.51
N PRO A 495 -9.55 31.12 15.22
CA PRO A 495 -10.28 32.39 15.07
C PRO A 495 -10.29 32.92 13.63
N ARG A 496 -9.16 32.78 12.93
CA ARG A 496 -8.99 33.23 11.54
C ARG A 496 -9.88 32.46 10.56
N LEU A 497 -9.91 31.12 10.68
CA LEU A 497 -10.69 30.25 9.80
C LEU A 497 -12.18 30.33 10.12
N ALA A 498 -12.55 30.25 11.40
CA ALA A 498 -13.93 30.35 11.84
C ALA A 498 -14.54 31.73 11.56
N GLY A 499 -13.77 32.81 11.74
CA GLY A 499 -14.19 34.16 11.41
C GLY A 499 -14.46 34.35 9.92
N TRP A 500 -13.55 33.87 9.07
CA TRP A 500 -13.71 33.88 7.62
C TRP A 500 -14.96 33.08 7.20
N LEU A 501 -15.14 31.87 7.75
CA LEU A 501 -16.25 30.99 7.41
C LEU A 501 -17.61 31.67 7.72
N ARG A 502 -17.76 32.22 8.93
CA ARG A 502 -19.02 32.87 9.36
C ARG A 502 -19.30 34.18 8.63
N ALA A 503 -18.28 34.88 8.15
CA ALA A 503 -18.44 36.12 7.40
C ALA A 503 -18.90 35.90 5.97
N GLU A 504 -18.35 34.87 5.30
CA GLU A 504 -18.55 34.66 3.87
C GLU A 504 -19.50 33.50 3.52
N TYR A 505 -19.89 32.67 4.49
CA TYR A 505 -20.70 31.47 4.29
C TYR A 505 -21.83 31.37 5.30
N HIS A 506 -22.87 30.64 4.94
CA HIS A 506 -23.96 30.21 5.82
C HIS A 506 -24.05 28.69 5.87
N GLU A 507 -24.43 28.15 7.02
CA GLU A 507 -24.56 26.71 7.22
C GLU A 507 -25.80 26.17 6.49
N VAL A 508 -25.66 24.99 5.88
CA VAL A 508 -26.72 24.26 5.18
C VAL A 508 -26.81 22.82 5.65
N PRO A 509 -28.00 22.19 5.63
CA PRO A 509 -28.15 20.78 5.99
C PRO A 509 -27.27 19.88 5.12
N THR A 510 -26.66 18.87 5.74
CA THR A 510 -25.77 17.89 5.08
C THR A 510 -25.95 16.50 5.70
N ILE A 511 -25.06 15.56 5.35
CA ILE A 511 -25.08 14.19 5.89
C ILE A 511 -24.50 14.14 7.31
N ASP A 512 -24.91 13.14 8.08
CA ASP A 512 -24.44 12.94 9.46
C ASP A 512 -22.90 12.84 9.52
N GLY A 513 -22.31 13.45 10.55
CA GLY A 513 -20.86 13.48 10.76
C GLY A 513 -20.13 14.61 10.03
N PHE A 514 -20.84 15.45 9.27
CA PHE A 514 -20.29 16.59 8.55
C PHE A 514 -21.11 17.86 8.82
N GLN A 515 -20.45 19.03 8.72
CA GLN A 515 -21.08 20.33 8.60
C GLN A 515 -20.78 20.91 7.23
N ALA A 516 -21.78 21.47 6.58
CA ALA A 516 -21.66 22.08 5.25
C ALA A 516 -21.97 23.57 5.28
N TRP A 517 -21.19 24.35 4.58
CA TRP A 517 -21.29 25.81 4.51
C TRP A 517 -21.26 26.25 3.04
N GLU A 518 -22.28 26.95 2.61
CA GLU A 518 -22.44 27.47 1.25
C GLU A 518 -22.11 28.96 1.22
N ARG A 519 -21.42 29.40 0.15
CA ARG A 519 -20.99 30.80 0.02
C ARG A 519 -22.18 31.73 -0.13
N ASN A 520 -22.18 32.85 0.63
CA ASN A 520 -23.21 33.88 0.58
C ASN A 520 -23.29 34.53 -0.80
N GLY A 521 -24.50 34.84 -1.27
CA GLY A 521 -24.73 35.53 -2.54
C GLY A 521 -24.48 34.71 -3.79
N ARG A 522 -24.58 33.40 -3.66
CA ARG A 522 -24.53 32.47 -4.78
C ARG A 522 -25.91 32.06 -5.25
#